data_4317db6a1ee175f83caa441d7ea7d361
#
_entry.id   4317db6a1ee175f83caa441d7ea7d361
#
_cell.length_a   1.000
_cell.length_b   1.000
_cell.length_c   1.000
_cell.angle_alpha   90.00
_cell.angle_beta   90.00
_cell.angle_gamma   90.00
#
_symmetry.space_group_name_H-M   'P 1'
#
loop_
_entity.id
_entity.type
_entity.pdbx_description
1 polymer ?
#
loop_
_entity_poly.entity_id
_entity_poly.type
_entity_poly.pdbx_seq_one_letter_code
_entity_poly.pdbx_strand_id
1 'polypeptide(L)'
;MTKSITKENQKMKLETKNVSVQFEGKKIIEDISVRLYENELVCILGLSGVGKTTLFNVIAGLISPSEGTVEMNGIDITGKSGNISYMLQKDLLLPFKTVIDNVSLPLVIKGEKKKFAREKAEKYFMQFGLEGTEKKYPNQLSGGMRQRAALLRTYLFSNETALLDEPFSALDAITKHRMHLWYLDIMKQIKMSTLFITHDIDEAIILSDRIYILSGSPGKITAEIEVDIDRGGDNEELQLSEKFLKYKREILEYLK
;
A
#
# COMPACT_ATOMS: atom_id res chain seq x y z
N MET A 1 -1.28 -28.94 4.08
CA MET A 1 0.19 -29.00 3.80
C MET A 1 0.57 -27.69 3.10
N THR A 2 0.91 -26.68 3.86
CA THR A 2 1.35 -25.38 3.35
C THR A 2 2.85 -25.49 3.07
N LYS A 3 3.26 -25.45 1.81
CA LYS A 3 4.68 -25.36 1.44
C LYS A 3 5.20 -24.02 1.94
N SER A 4 6.08 -24.03 2.93
CA SER A 4 6.95 -22.88 3.19
C SER A 4 7.87 -22.74 1.96
N ILE A 5 7.51 -21.85 1.08
CA ILE A 5 8.40 -21.43 -0.01
C ILE A 5 9.50 -20.62 0.69
N THR A 6 10.70 -21.16 0.76
CA THR A 6 11.88 -20.46 1.26
C THR A 6 12.06 -19.19 0.40
N LYS A 7 12.14 -18.02 1.03
CA LYS A 7 12.22 -16.70 0.38
C LYS A 7 13.41 -16.54 -0.59
N GLU A 8 14.39 -17.44 -0.54
CA GLU A 8 15.56 -17.46 -1.44
C GLU A 8 15.23 -17.55 -2.94
N ASN A 9 13.99 -17.95 -3.30
CA ASN A 9 13.54 -18.07 -4.70
C ASN A 9 12.47 -17.03 -5.10
N GLN A 10 12.09 -16.07 -4.21
CA GLN A 10 11.14 -15.03 -4.58
C GLN A 10 11.83 -13.86 -5.27
N LYS A 11 11.23 -13.37 -6.36
CA LYS A 11 11.76 -12.23 -7.11
C LYS A 11 11.60 -10.94 -6.28
N MET A 12 12.71 -10.23 -6.07
CA MET A 12 12.70 -8.90 -5.44
C MET A 12 12.03 -7.89 -6.37
N LYS A 13 11.03 -7.18 -5.87
CA LYS A 13 10.30 -6.13 -6.60
C LYS A 13 10.78 -4.74 -6.23
N LEU A 14 10.98 -4.49 -4.94
CA LEU A 14 11.40 -3.20 -4.41
C LEU A 14 12.37 -3.41 -3.25
N GLU A 15 13.44 -2.62 -3.20
CA GLU A 15 14.37 -2.58 -2.08
C GLU A 15 14.80 -1.14 -1.81
N THR A 16 14.79 -0.74 -0.54
CA THR A 16 15.53 0.44 -0.07
C THR A 16 16.78 -0.01 0.66
N LYS A 17 17.91 0.69 0.45
CA LYS A 17 19.19 0.38 1.09
C LYS A 17 19.69 1.60 1.83
N ASN A 18 19.71 1.53 3.17
CA ASN A 18 20.25 2.53 4.09
C ASN A 18 19.71 3.96 3.82
N VAL A 19 18.41 4.07 3.51
CA VAL A 19 17.77 5.35 3.16
C VAL A 19 17.67 6.23 4.39
N SER A 20 18.24 7.43 4.29
CA SER A 20 18.15 8.50 5.29
C SER A 20 17.61 9.77 4.65
N VAL A 21 16.82 10.54 5.40
CA VAL A 21 16.29 11.83 4.97
C VAL A 21 16.46 12.86 6.08
N GLN A 22 16.99 14.02 5.72
CA GLN A 22 17.05 15.18 6.61
C GLN A 22 16.50 16.44 5.94
N PHE A 23 15.86 17.30 6.72
CA PHE A 23 15.43 18.63 6.29
C PHE A 23 16.03 19.65 7.26
N GLU A 24 16.67 20.69 6.74
CA GLU A 24 17.26 21.76 7.53
C GLU A 24 18.16 21.27 8.69
N GLY A 25 18.94 20.21 8.42
CA GLY A 25 19.83 19.56 9.39
C GLY A 25 19.15 18.62 10.39
N LYS A 26 17.81 18.52 10.39
CA LYS A 26 17.08 17.59 11.24
C LYS A 26 16.82 16.28 10.49
N LYS A 27 17.33 15.16 11.01
CA LYS A 27 17.02 13.82 10.48
C LYS A 27 15.57 13.47 10.78
N ILE A 28 14.84 13.01 9.77
CA ILE A 28 13.45 12.54 9.86
C ILE A 28 13.42 11.02 9.94
N ILE A 29 14.14 10.36 9.01
CA ILE A 29 14.34 8.91 9.01
C ILE A 29 15.82 8.62 8.82
N GLU A 30 16.29 7.52 9.39
CA GLU A 30 17.71 7.15 9.37
C GLU A 30 17.88 5.66 9.13
N ASP A 31 18.72 5.32 8.15
CA ASP A 31 19.19 3.96 7.86
C ASP A 31 18.04 2.95 7.59
N ILE A 32 17.09 3.35 6.75
CA ILE A 32 15.91 2.53 6.45
C ILE A 32 16.22 1.57 5.29
N SER A 33 16.17 0.27 5.59
CA SER A 33 16.26 -0.80 4.62
C SER A 33 15.01 -1.67 4.68
N VAL A 34 14.20 -1.67 3.62
CA VAL A 34 12.98 -2.47 3.48
C VAL A 34 12.97 -3.19 2.14
N ARG A 35 12.34 -4.35 2.10
CA ARG A 35 12.23 -5.20 0.91
C ARG A 35 10.78 -5.56 0.65
N LEU A 36 10.43 -5.69 -0.61
CA LEU A 36 9.13 -6.17 -1.08
C LEU A 36 9.37 -7.22 -2.16
N TYR A 37 8.84 -8.40 -1.97
CA TYR A 37 8.92 -9.48 -2.93
C TYR A 37 7.66 -9.55 -3.82
N GLU A 38 7.73 -10.36 -4.88
CA GLU A 38 6.64 -10.55 -5.82
C GLU A 38 5.40 -11.14 -5.14
N ASN A 39 4.24 -10.50 -5.37
CA ASN A 39 2.93 -10.84 -4.79
C ASN A 39 2.87 -10.77 -3.26
N GLU A 40 3.80 -10.07 -2.61
CA GLU A 40 3.83 -9.88 -1.17
C GLU A 40 3.05 -8.63 -0.76
N LEU A 41 2.37 -8.69 0.38
CA LEU A 41 1.77 -7.56 1.07
C LEU A 41 2.61 -7.21 2.29
N VAL A 42 3.33 -6.09 2.24
CA VAL A 42 4.21 -5.64 3.33
C VAL A 42 3.66 -4.36 3.95
N CYS A 43 3.64 -4.33 5.28
CA CYS A 43 3.24 -3.16 6.06
C CYS A 43 4.44 -2.43 6.65
N ILE A 44 4.44 -1.11 6.62
CA ILE A 44 5.25 -0.27 7.52
C ILE A 44 4.33 0.32 8.57
N LEU A 45 4.43 -0.21 9.78
CA LEU A 45 3.66 0.21 10.94
C LEU A 45 4.46 1.21 11.77
N GLY A 46 3.83 2.27 12.22
CA GLY A 46 4.46 3.23 13.12
C GLY A 46 3.53 4.36 13.53
N LEU A 47 3.88 5.09 14.58
CA LEU A 47 3.10 6.21 15.08
C LEU A 47 3.03 7.34 14.05
N SER A 48 2.03 8.22 14.20
CA SER A 48 1.91 9.41 13.36
C SER A 48 3.14 10.32 13.55
N GLY A 49 3.67 10.86 12.43
CA GLY A 49 4.83 11.76 12.45
C GLY A 49 6.20 11.07 12.49
N VAL A 50 6.30 9.73 12.56
CA VAL A 50 7.59 9.01 12.63
C VAL A 50 8.36 8.98 11.30
N GLY A 51 7.78 9.45 10.19
CA GLY A 51 8.45 9.53 8.89
C GLY A 51 7.94 8.54 7.83
N LYS A 52 6.81 7.82 8.04
CA LYS A 52 6.26 6.85 7.07
C LYS A 52 6.02 7.46 5.69
N THR A 53 5.29 8.56 5.62
CA THR A 53 5.00 9.27 4.35
C THR A 53 6.28 9.85 3.72
N THR A 54 7.26 10.26 4.54
CA THR A 54 8.57 10.69 4.04
C THR A 54 9.28 9.54 3.31
N LEU A 55 9.30 8.35 3.91
CA LEU A 55 9.85 7.16 3.27
C LEU A 55 9.12 6.83 1.96
N PHE A 56 7.79 6.89 1.94
CA PHE A 56 7.02 6.64 0.72
C PHE A 56 7.31 7.67 -0.38
N ASN A 57 7.47 8.95 -0.01
CA ASN A 57 7.85 9.98 -0.97
C ASN A 57 9.26 9.75 -1.55
N VAL A 58 10.19 9.19 -0.76
CA VAL A 58 11.51 8.77 -1.28
C VAL A 58 11.37 7.60 -2.25
N ILE A 59 10.62 6.56 -1.87
CA ILE A 59 10.40 5.39 -2.73
C ILE A 59 9.71 5.77 -4.05
N ALA A 60 8.75 6.70 -3.99
CA ALA A 60 8.05 7.22 -5.16
C ALA A 60 8.91 8.17 -6.03
N GLY A 61 10.13 8.53 -5.56
CA GLY A 61 11.01 9.48 -6.24
C GLY A 61 10.53 10.93 -6.21
N LEU A 62 9.64 11.28 -5.26
CA LEU A 62 9.14 12.65 -5.04
C LEU A 62 10.09 13.48 -4.18
N ILE A 63 10.90 12.81 -3.36
CA ILE A 63 11.95 13.39 -2.52
C ILE A 63 13.21 12.57 -2.74
N SER A 64 14.34 13.23 -2.97
CA SER A 64 15.64 12.55 -2.99
C SER A 64 16.09 12.25 -1.55
N PRO A 65 16.58 11.06 -1.24
CA PRO A 65 17.15 10.78 0.07
C PRO A 65 18.47 11.55 0.25
N SER A 66 18.85 11.80 1.50
CA SER A 66 20.17 12.35 1.85
C SER A 66 21.27 11.30 1.71
N GLU A 67 20.92 10.02 1.98
CA GLU A 67 21.80 8.85 1.87
C GLU A 67 20.97 7.63 1.45
N GLY A 68 21.63 6.64 0.88
CA GLY A 68 20.99 5.37 0.48
C GLY A 68 20.39 5.40 -0.92
N THR A 69 19.80 4.28 -1.31
CA THR A 69 19.25 4.06 -2.66
C THR A 69 17.89 3.37 -2.62
N VAL A 70 17.15 3.51 -3.71
CA VAL A 70 15.89 2.79 -3.96
C VAL A 70 16.03 2.02 -5.27
N GLU A 71 15.82 0.72 -5.22
CA GLU A 71 15.87 -0.16 -6.39
C GLU A 71 14.51 -0.79 -6.66
N MET A 72 14.10 -0.84 -7.93
CA MET A 72 12.90 -1.55 -8.38
C MET A 72 13.28 -2.56 -9.46
N ASN A 73 12.96 -3.84 -9.25
CA ASN A 73 13.39 -4.95 -10.11
C ASN A 73 14.92 -4.95 -10.39
N GLY A 74 15.74 -4.53 -9.40
CA GLY A 74 17.20 -4.43 -9.52
C GLY A 74 17.70 -3.18 -10.27
N ILE A 75 16.84 -2.24 -10.62
CA ILE A 75 17.18 -0.99 -11.31
C ILE A 75 17.09 0.16 -10.30
N ASP A 76 18.13 0.98 -10.21
CA ASP A 76 18.15 2.18 -9.37
C ASP A 76 17.16 3.23 -9.89
N ILE A 77 16.16 3.53 -9.06
CA ILE A 77 15.12 4.54 -9.29
C ILE A 77 15.22 5.73 -8.31
N THR A 78 16.32 5.86 -7.57
CA THR A 78 16.52 6.89 -6.56
C THR A 78 16.27 8.28 -7.13
N GLY A 79 15.34 9.03 -6.53
CA GLY A 79 14.96 10.38 -6.96
C GLY A 79 14.25 10.45 -8.33
N LYS A 80 13.85 9.32 -8.91
CA LYS A 80 13.18 9.26 -10.22
C LYS A 80 11.70 8.93 -10.02
N SER A 81 10.83 9.90 -10.20
CA SER A 81 9.37 9.71 -10.11
C SER A 81 8.80 8.95 -11.33
N GLY A 82 7.58 8.43 -11.19
CA GLY A 82 6.84 7.78 -12.27
C GLY A 82 7.14 6.28 -12.47
N ASN A 83 7.94 5.66 -11.60
CA ASN A 83 8.29 4.23 -11.70
C ASN A 83 7.36 3.32 -10.90
N ILE A 84 6.71 3.84 -9.84
CA ILE A 84 5.87 3.07 -8.93
C ILE A 84 4.49 3.71 -8.78
N SER A 85 3.45 2.90 -8.63
CA SER A 85 2.11 3.39 -8.31
C SER A 85 2.05 3.90 -6.88
N TYR A 86 1.42 5.07 -6.66
CA TYR A 86 1.27 5.63 -5.33
C TYR A 86 -0.17 6.09 -5.08
N MET A 87 -0.83 5.44 -4.13
CA MET A 87 -2.12 5.85 -3.60
C MET A 87 -1.89 6.65 -2.32
N LEU A 88 -2.22 7.92 -2.36
CA LEU A 88 -2.11 8.83 -1.21
C LEU A 88 -3.26 8.58 -0.21
N GLN A 89 -3.10 9.02 1.04
CA GLN A 89 -4.06 8.86 2.12
C GLN A 89 -5.48 9.34 1.75
N LYS A 90 -5.59 10.48 1.04
CA LYS A 90 -6.86 10.93 0.45
C LYS A 90 -7.04 10.30 -0.93
N ASP A 91 -8.27 9.96 -1.29
CA ASP A 91 -8.59 9.35 -2.58
C ASP A 91 -8.19 10.23 -3.80
N LEU A 92 -8.16 11.54 -3.62
CA LEU A 92 -7.78 12.55 -4.62
C LEU A 92 -8.43 12.30 -5.99
N LEU A 93 -9.66 11.80 -5.98
CA LEU A 93 -10.47 11.75 -7.20
C LEU A 93 -10.83 13.16 -7.63
N LEU A 94 -10.66 13.46 -8.91
CA LEU A 94 -10.97 14.77 -9.47
C LEU A 94 -12.49 14.98 -9.48
N PRO A 95 -13.03 15.93 -8.70
CA PRO A 95 -14.47 16.05 -8.46
C PRO A 95 -15.28 16.41 -9.71
N PHE A 96 -14.62 17.01 -10.69
CA PHE A 96 -15.20 17.43 -11.98
C PHE A 96 -15.05 16.38 -13.09
N LYS A 97 -14.50 15.21 -12.81
CA LYS A 97 -14.40 14.06 -13.71
C LYS A 97 -15.29 12.93 -13.24
N THR A 98 -15.84 12.17 -14.18
CA THR A 98 -16.55 10.94 -13.86
C THR A 98 -15.60 9.89 -13.27
N VAL A 99 -16.16 8.83 -12.67
CA VAL A 99 -15.37 7.73 -12.08
C VAL A 99 -14.49 7.07 -13.15
N ILE A 100 -15.05 6.77 -14.32
CA ILE A 100 -14.28 6.18 -15.43
C ILE A 100 -13.13 7.10 -15.89
N ASP A 101 -13.35 8.41 -15.91
CA ASP A 101 -12.32 9.38 -16.28
C ASP A 101 -11.22 9.52 -15.22
N ASN A 102 -11.58 9.37 -13.95
CA ASN A 102 -10.60 9.34 -12.85
C ASN A 102 -9.74 8.08 -12.93
N VAL A 103 -10.38 6.94 -13.07
CA VAL A 103 -9.73 5.63 -13.06
C VAL A 103 -8.82 5.44 -14.28
N SER A 104 -9.27 5.88 -15.47
CA SER A 104 -8.49 5.77 -16.71
C SER A 104 -7.40 6.84 -16.88
N LEU A 105 -7.35 7.84 -16.00
CA LEU A 105 -6.42 8.97 -16.13
C LEU A 105 -4.95 8.57 -16.27
N PRO A 106 -4.40 7.59 -15.52
CA PRO A 106 -3.01 7.17 -15.67
C PRO A 106 -2.67 6.69 -17.09
N LEU A 107 -3.59 5.98 -17.73
CA LEU A 107 -3.39 5.48 -19.09
C LEU A 107 -3.37 6.65 -20.09
N VAL A 108 -4.23 7.66 -19.89
CA VAL A 108 -4.24 8.88 -20.71
C VAL A 108 -2.94 9.67 -20.55
N ILE A 109 -2.42 9.79 -19.32
CA ILE A 109 -1.13 10.46 -19.05
C ILE A 109 0.03 9.73 -19.74
N LYS A 110 -0.05 8.39 -19.83
CA LYS A 110 0.92 7.56 -20.57
C LYS A 110 0.77 7.64 -22.09
N GLY A 111 -0.16 8.48 -22.61
CA GLY A 111 -0.33 8.74 -24.05
C GLY A 111 -1.43 7.93 -24.71
N GLU A 112 -2.21 7.12 -23.99
CA GLU A 112 -3.33 6.41 -24.59
C GLU A 112 -4.48 7.36 -24.94
N LYS A 113 -5.13 7.12 -26.10
CA LYS A 113 -6.34 7.87 -26.45
C LYS A 113 -7.44 7.60 -25.42
N LYS A 114 -8.12 8.65 -24.97
CA LYS A 114 -9.15 8.63 -23.92
C LYS A 114 -10.18 7.51 -24.08
N LYS A 115 -10.63 7.23 -25.33
CA LYS A 115 -11.59 6.16 -25.63
C LYS A 115 -11.03 4.80 -25.22
N PHE A 116 -9.81 4.46 -25.65
CA PHE A 116 -9.19 3.17 -25.36
C PHE A 116 -8.81 3.04 -23.87
N ALA A 117 -8.36 4.13 -23.24
CA ALA A 117 -8.09 4.15 -21.81
C ALA A 117 -9.35 3.83 -20.98
N ARG A 118 -10.53 4.39 -21.37
CA ARG A 118 -11.80 4.06 -20.74
C ARG A 118 -12.20 2.60 -20.96
N GLU A 119 -12.12 2.09 -22.18
CA GLU A 119 -12.44 0.70 -22.52
C GLU A 119 -11.57 -0.31 -21.75
N LYS A 120 -10.28 0.02 -21.52
CA LYS A 120 -9.39 -0.78 -20.67
C LYS A 120 -9.80 -0.73 -19.21
N ALA A 121 -10.09 0.45 -18.70
CA ALA A 121 -10.46 0.65 -17.30
C ALA A 121 -11.80 -0.03 -16.97
N GLU A 122 -12.79 0.06 -17.84
CA GLU A 122 -14.14 -0.49 -17.67
C GLU A 122 -14.13 -2.00 -17.41
N LYS A 123 -13.18 -2.75 -17.97
CA LYS A 123 -13.02 -4.20 -17.76
C LYS A 123 -12.81 -4.59 -16.31
N TYR A 124 -12.32 -3.68 -15.48
CA TYR A 124 -12.03 -3.91 -14.07
C TYR A 124 -13.13 -3.44 -13.12
N PHE A 125 -14.17 -2.72 -13.62
CA PHE A 125 -15.20 -2.13 -12.76
C PHE A 125 -15.95 -3.17 -11.94
N MET A 126 -16.37 -4.27 -12.57
CA MET A 126 -17.03 -5.39 -11.87
C MET A 126 -16.09 -5.99 -10.81
N GLN A 127 -14.85 -6.29 -11.18
CA GLN A 127 -13.86 -6.91 -10.29
C GLN A 127 -13.56 -6.04 -9.06
N PHE A 128 -13.53 -4.70 -9.25
CA PHE A 128 -13.33 -3.73 -8.17
C PHE A 128 -14.63 -3.33 -7.44
N GLY A 129 -15.78 -3.93 -7.80
CA GLY A 129 -17.07 -3.63 -7.19
C GLY A 129 -17.54 -2.19 -7.46
N LEU A 130 -17.28 -1.69 -8.66
CA LEU A 130 -17.63 -0.35 -9.13
C LEU A 130 -18.64 -0.36 -10.28
N GLU A 131 -19.17 -1.51 -10.65
CA GLU A 131 -20.13 -1.67 -11.74
C GLU A 131 -21.31 -0.69 -11.59
N GLY A 132 -21.69 -0.05 -12.70
CA GLY A 132 -22.78 0.94 -12.74
C GLY A 132 -22.40 2.33 -12.18
N THR A 133 -21.10 2.56 -11.87
CA THR A 133 -20.64 3.87 -11.39
C THR A 133 -19.81 4.65 -12.41
N GLU A 134 -19.60 4.13 -13.59
CA GLU A 134 -18.69 4.63 -14.61
C GLU A 134 -18.95 6.11 -14.94
N LYS A 135 -20.23 6.47 -15.06
CA LYS A 135 -20.70 7.83 -15.40
C LYS A 135 -20.97 8.71 -14.17
N LYS A 136 -20.89 8.16 -12.95
CA LYS A 136 -21.07 8.94 -11.71
C LYS A 136 -19.86 9.82 -11.44
N TYR A 137 -20.06 10.84 -10.60
CA TYR A 137 -19.01 11.70 -10.07
C TYR A 137 -18.60 11.23 -8.65
N PRO A 138 -17.39 11.58 -8.17
CA PRO A 138 -16.89 11.14 -6.85
C PRO A 138 -17.83 11.45 -5.67
N ASN A 139 -18.55 12.57 -5.71
CA ASN A 139 -19.52 12.95 -4.68
C ASN A 139 -20.77 12.06 -4.64
N GLN A 140 -21.01 11.26 -5.66
CA GLN A 140 -22.12 10.31 -5.74
C GLN A 140 -21.72 8.89 -5.25
N LEU A 141 -20.48 8.71 -4.80
CA LEU A 141 -19.95 7.46 -4.30
C LEU A 141 -19.90 7.44 -2.77
N SER A 142 -20.09 6.25 -2.16
CA SER A 142 -19.74 6.03 -0.76
C SER A 142 -18.22 6.15 -0.53
N GLY A 143 -17.79 6.31 0.73
CA GLY A 143 -16.37 6.35 1.09
C GLY A 143 -15.60 5.13 0.59
N GLY A 144 -16.13 3.93 0.83
CA GLY A 144 -15.52 2.69 0.35
C GLY A 144 -15.45 2.60 -1.19
N MET A 145 -16.48 3.07 -1.91
CA MET A 145 -16.44 3.09 -3.38
C MET A 145 -15.39 4.09 -3.90
N ARG A 146 -15.21 5.24 -3.25
CA ARG A 146 -14.12 6.16 -3.60
C ARG A 146 -12.74 5.53 -3.41
N GLN A 147 -12.53 4.81 -2.30
CA GLN A 147 -11.27 4.09 -2.07
C GLN A 147 -11.02 2.99 -3.11
N ARG A 148 -12.05 2.23 -3.48
CA ARG A 148 -11.95 1.24 -4.57
C ARG A 148 -11.60 1.89 -5.91
N ALA A 149 -12.19 3.03 -6.24
CA ALA A 149 -11.87 3.77 -7.45
C ALA A 149 -10.42 4.32 -7.43
N ALA A 150 -9.95 4.82 -6.28
CA ALA A 150 -8.57 5.25 -6.11
C ALA A 150 -7.58 4.07 -6.25
N LEU A 151 -7.90 2.90 -5.69
CA LEU A 151 -7.09 1.70 -5.82
C LEU A 151 -7.06 1.21 -7.28
N LEU A 152 -8.20 1.21 -7.98
CA LEU A 152 -8.25 0.84 -9.41
C LEU A 152 -7.42 1.82 -10.26
N ARG A 153 -7.49 3.12 -9.98
CA ARG A 153 -6.63 4.12 -10.62
C ARG A 153 -5.14 3.82 -10.38
N THR A 154 -4.78 3.44 -9.16
CA THR A 154 -3.41 3.06 -8.78
C THR A 154 -2.97 1.80 -9.52
N TYR A 155 -3.81 0.78 -9.59
CA TYR A 155 -3.57 -0.46 -10.33
C TYR A 155 -3.36 -0.20 -11.83
N LEU A 156 -4.13 0.68 -12.46
CA LEU A 156 -3.99 1.02 -13.87
C LEU A 156 -2.75 1.88 -14.19
N PHE A 157 -2.13 2.49 -13.19
CA PHE A 157 -0.82 3.13 -13.39
C PHE A 157 0.28 2.07 -13.53
N SER A 158 0.35 1.11 -12.62
CA SER A 158 1.24 -0.06 -12.66
C SER A 158 0.55 -1.22 -11.94
N ASN A 159 0.41 -2.33 -12.61
CA ASN A 159 -0.19 -3.54 -12.07
C ASN A 159 0.80 -4.46 -11.35
N GLU A 160 2.06 -4.05 -11.19
CA GLU A 160 3.10 -4.88 -10.57
C GLU A 160 3.35 -4.51 -9.11
N THR A 161 3.54 -3.20 -8.83
CA THR A 161 3.95 -2.73 -7.50
C THR A 161 3.24 -1.44 -7.14
N ALA A 162 2.71 -1.34 -5.93
CA ALA A 162 2.05 -0.15 -5.41
C ALA A 162 2.48 0.23 -4.00
N LEU A 163 2.47 1.53 -3.74
CA LEU A 163 2.54 2.14 -2.42
C LEU A 163 1.14 2.61 -2.01
N LEU A 164 0.68 2.26 -0.82
CA LEU A 164 -0.62 2.69 -0.29
C LEU A 164 -0.40 3.41 1.05
N ASP A 165 -0.69 4.71 1.08
CA ASP A 165 -0.55 5.54 2.28
C ASP A 165 -1.87 5.57 3.06
N GLU A 166 -1.93 4.87 4.19
CA GLU A 166 -3.09 4.78 5.09
C GLU A 166 -4.43 4.57 4.33
N PRO A 167 -4.55 3.53 3.48
CA PRO A 167 -5.64 3.43 2.50
C PRO A 167 -7.04 3.31 3.11
N PHE A 168 -7.16 2.98 4.40
CA PHE A 168 -8.46 2.77 5.06
C PHE A 168 -8.71 3.73 6.22
N SER A 169 -7.82 4.69 6.48
CA SER A 169 -7.91 5.58 7.66
C SER A 169 -9.13 6.50 7.68
N ALA A 170 -9.70 6.83 6.51
CA ALA A 170 -10.87 7.71 6.38
C ALA A 170 -12.21 6.99 6.46
N LEU A 171 -12.23 5.67 6.77
CA LEU A 171 -13.44 4.86 6.82
C LEU A 171 -13.88 4.61 8.28
N ASP A 172 -15.20 4.53 8.49
CA ASP A 172 -15.75 4.05 9.75
C ASP A 172 -15.43 2.56 9.98
N ALA A 173 -15.49 2.07 11.21
CA ALA A 173 -15.05 0.72 11.59
C ALA A 173 -15.74 -0.40 10.80
N ILE A 174 -17.06 -0.29 10.55
CA ILE A 174 -17.82 -1.32 9.82
C ILE A 174 -17.40 -1.34 8.34
N THR A 175 -17.30 -0.16 7.73
CA THR A 175 -16.85 -0.02 6.34
C THR A 175 -15.39 -0.48 6.19
N LYS A 176 -14.53 -0.15 7.15
CA LYS A 176 -13.12 -0.56 7.19
C LYS A 176 -12.99 -2.08 7.19
N HIS A 177 -13.72 -2.78 8.06
CA HIS A 177 -13.73 -4.24 8.12
C HIS A 177 -14.12 -4.87 6.76
N ARG A 178 -15.21 -4.42 6.15
CA ARG A 178 -15.63 -4.89 4.81
C ARG A 178 -14.59 -4.60 3.73
N MET A 179 -13.90 -3.46 3.83
CA MET A 179 -12.85 -3.10 2.89
C MET A 179 -11.60 -3.96 3.05
N HIS A 180 -11.24 -4.37 4.26
CA HIS A 180 -10.13 -5.30 4.50
C HIS A 180 -10.38 -6.65 3.82
N LEU A 181 -11.56 -7.24 4.03
CA LEU A 181 -11.95 -8.50 3.37
C LEU A 181 -11.90 -8.38 1.84
N TRP A 182 -12.51 -7.32 1.31
CA TRP A 182 -12.49 -7.05 -0.12
C TRP A 182 -11.06 -6.84 -0.65
N TYR A 183 -10.21 -6.13 0.11
CA TYR A 183 -8.83 -5.86 -0.29
C TYR A 183 -8.01 -7.16 -0.37
N LEU A 184 -8.12 -8.03 0.61
CA LEU A 184 -7.46 -9.34 0.59
C LEU A 184 -7.90 -10.19 -0.60
N ASP A 185 -9.20 -10.18 -0.91
CA ASP A 185 -9.73 -10.93 -2.05
C ASP A 185 -9.24 -10.37 -3.38
N ILE A 186 -9.30 -9.05 -3.57
CA ILE A 186 -8.82 -8.42 -4.81
C ILE A 186 -7.31 -8.62 -5.01
N MET A 187 -6.49 -8.54 -3.94
CA MET A 187 -5.04 -8.75 -4.04
C MET A 187 -4.69 -10.17 -4.49
N LYS A 188 -5.42 -11.20 -4.04
CA LYS A 188 -5.27 -12.57 -4.53
C LYS A 188 -5.52 -12.68 -6.05
N GLN A 189 -6.47 -11.90 -6.57
CA GLN A 189 -6.86 -11.93 -7.98
C GLN A 189 -5.88 -11.16 -8.87
N ILE A 190 -5.47 -9.94 -8.46
CA ILE A 190 -4.64 -9.06 -9.29
C ILE A 190 -3.14 -9.29 -9.10
N LYS A 191 -2.73 -10.01 -8.07
CA LYS A 191 -1.32 -10.36 -7.78
C LYS A 191 -0.36 -9.17 -7.80
N MET A 192 -0.76 -8.06 -7.20
CA MET A 192 0.05 -6.84 -7.11
C MET A 192 0.87 -6.87 -5.83
N SER A 193 2.18 -6.70 -5.94
CA SER A 193 3.06 -6.53 -4.77
C SER A 193 2.80 -5.18 -4.13
N THR A 194 2.53 -5.12 -2.84
CA THR A 194 2.11 -3.89 -2.20
C THR A 194 2.88 -3.61 -0.93
N LEU A 195 3.44 -2.41 -0.86
CA LEU A 195 3.93 -1.83 0.39
C LEU A 195 2.89 -0.81 0.87
N PHE A 196 2.35 -0.99 2.07
CA PHE A 196 1.42 -0.02 2.63
C PHE A 196 1.86 0.46 4.00
N ILE A 197 1.44 1.67 4.34
CA ILE A 197 1.68 2.24 5.66
C ILE A 197 0.37 2.41 6.42
N THR A 198 0.43 2.13 7.73
CA THR A 198 -0.67 2.35 8.65
C THR A 198 -0.15 2.68 10.04
N HIS A 199 -1.01 3.20 10.91
CA HIS A 199 -0.79 3.32 12.35
C HIS A 199 -1.67 2.34 13.15
N ASP A 200 -2.50 1.54 12.46
CA ASP A 200 -3.45 0.58 13.03
C ASP A 200 -2.80 -0.82 13.07
N ILE A 201 -2.59 -1.34 14.29
CA ILE A 201 -1.94 -2.64 14.52
C ILE A 201 -2.78 -3.78 13.95
N ASP A 202 -4.10 -3.73 14.14
CA ASP A 202 -4.99 -4.80 13.70
C ASP A 202 -5.02 -4.85 12.17
N GLU A 203 -5.04 -3.69 11.50
CA GLU A 203 -4.91 -3.57 10.05
C GLU A 203 -3.59 -4.18 9.54
N ALA A 204 -2.47 -3.86 10.19
CA ALA A 204 -1.17 -4.39 9.82
C ALA A 204 -1.13 -5.91 9.91
N ILE A 205 -1.66 -6.51 10.98
CA ILE A 205 -1.68 -7.98 11.16
C ILE A 205 -2.63 -8.65 10.15
N ILE A 206 -3.83 -8.08 9.93
CA ILE A 206 -4.84 -8.67 9.03
C ILE A 206 -4.35 -8.69 7.58
N LEU A 207 -3.72 -7.61 7.12
CA LEU A 207 -3.48 -7.39 5.70
C LEU A 207 -2.11 -7.80 5.20
N SER A 208 -1.08 -7.90 6.07
CA SER A 208 0.29 -8.08 5.59
C SER A 208 0.87 -9.47 5.84
N ASP A 209 1.74 -9.89 4.95
CA ASP A 209 2.57 -11.09 5.09
C ASP A 209 3.79 -10.79 5.97
N ARG A 210 4.18 -9.50 6.04
CA ARG A 210 5.33 -9.02 6.81
C ARG A 210 5.11 -7.56 7.24
N ILE A 211 5.54 -7.26 8.46
CA ILE A 211 5.43 -5.94 9.08
C ILE A 211 6.82 -5.43 9.43
N TYR A 212 7.17 -4.24 8.93
CA TYR A 212 8.29 -3.46 9.44
C TYR A 212 7.76 -2.46 10.47
N ILE A 213 8.38 -2.41 11.65
CA ILE A 213 8.03 -1.42 12.68
C ILE A 213 8.98 -0.24 12.57
N LEU A 214 8.40 0.93 12.28
CA LEU A 214 9.12 2.20 12.20
C LEU A 214 8.87 2.98 13.48
N SER A 215 9.91 3.22 14.28
CA SER A 215 9.79 3.95 15.54
C SER A 215 11.01 4.85 15.81
N GLY A 216 10.91 5.70 16.82
CA GLY A 216 11.98 6.63 17.21
C GLY A 216 11.92 8.00 16.52
N SER A 217 12.88 8.87 16.87
CA SER A 217 13.09 10.18 16.25
C SER A 217 14.60 10.48 16.23
N PRO A 218 15.26 10.36 15.06
CA PRO A 218 14.73 9.99 13.73
C PRO A 218 14.11 8.60 13.67
N GLY A 219 13.14 8.39 12.74
CA GLY A 219 12.50 7.10 12.54
C GLY A 219 13.47 6.06 12.01
N LYS A 220 13.48 4.86 12.62
CA LYS A 220 14.28 3.69 12.23
C LYS A 220 13.42 2.44 12.18
N ILE A 221 13.81 1.46 11.38
CA ILE A 221 13.22 0.12 11.47
C ILE A 221 13.74 -0.55 12.74
N THR A 222 12.85 -0.80 13.69
CA THR A 222 13.17 -1.42 14.98
C THR A 222 12.85 -2.90 15.04
N ALA A 223 11.97 -3.37 14.16
CA ALA A 223 11.66 -4.80 14.02
C ALA A 223 11.13 -5.12 12.62
N GLU A 224 11.30 -6.38 12.22
CA GLU A 224 10.67 -7.02 11.08
C GLU A 224 9.97 -8.28 11.58
N ILE A 225 8.66 -8.37 11.36
CA ILE A 225 7.79 -9.45 11.85
C ILE A 225 7.14 -10.15 10.67
N GLU A 226 7.33 -11.46 10.55
CA GLU A 226 6.59 -12.29 9.59
C GLU A 226 5.23 -12.66 10.17
N VAL A 227 4.16 -12.44 9.38
CA VAL A 227 2.79 -12.71 9.79
C VAL A 227 2.30 -13.97 9.10
N ASP A 228 2.24 -15.05 9.87
CA ASP A 228 1.70 -16.35 9.42
C ASP A 228 0.35 -16.59 10.10
N ILE A 229 -0.72 -16.03 9.55
CA ILE A 229 -2.09 -16.25 10.01
C ILE A 229 -2.96 -16.74 8.86
N ASP A 230 -3.93 -17.60 9.18
CA ASP A 230 -4.93 -18.03 8.21
C ASP A 230 -6.00 -16.95 8.04
N ARG A 231 -6.05 -16.35 6.87
CA ARG A 231 -7.02 -15.30 6.50
C ARG A 231 -8.26 -15.85 5.79
N GLY A 232 -8.47 -17.18 5.84
CA GLY A 232 -9.59 -17.87 5.17
C GLY A 232 -10.90 -17.87 5.94
N GLY A 233 -10.92 -17.40 7.19
CA GLY A 233 -12.08 -17.38 8.09
C GLY A 233 -12.68 -16.00 8.32
N ASP A 234 -13.56 -15.90 9.32
CA ASP A 234 -14.09 -14.63 9.80
C ASP A 234 -12.99 -13.82 10.48
N ASN A 235 -12.82 -12.57 10.06
CA ASN A 235 -11.83 -11.67 10.65
C ASN A 235 -12.14 -11.33 12.12
N GLU A 236 -13.39 -11.40 12.57
CA GLU A 236 -13.73 -11.17 13.97
C GLU A 236 -13.21 -12.32 14.85
N GLU A 237 -13.39 -13.58 14.42
CA GLU A 237 -12.82 -14.74 15.09
C GLU A 237 -11.28 -14.71 15.04
N LEU A 238 -10.71 -14.29 13.91
CA LEU A 238 -9.27 -14.14 13.75
C LEU A 238 -8.67 -13.19 14.78
N GLN A 239 -9.29 -12.01 15.00
CA GLN A 239 -8.82 -11.00 15.97
C GLN A 239 -8.88 -11.48 17.43
N LEU A 240 -9.74 -12.45 17.73
CA LEU A 240 -9.85 -13.07 19.05
C LEU A 240 -8.91 -14.26 19.23
N SER A 241 -8.22 -14.71 18.19
CA SER A 241 -7.32 -15.86 18.25
C SER A 241 -6.06 -15.58 19.08
N GLU A 242 -5.55 -16.59 19.78
CA GLU A 242 -4.32 -16.48 20.56
C GLU A 242 -3.12 -16.03 19.69
N LYS A 243 -3.07 -16.51 18.43
CA LYS A 243 -2.01 -16.18 17.49
C LYS A 243 -2.03 -14.70 17.12
N PHE A 244 -3.21 -14.13 16.88
CA PHE A 244 -3.38 -12.70 16.61
C PHE A 244 -2.98 -11.84 17.80
N LEU A 245 -3.46 -12.21 19.00
CA LEU A 245 -3.12 -11.50 20.25
C LEU A 245 -1.62 -11.57 20.57
N LYS A 246 -0.94 -12.66 20.18
CA LYS A 246 0.52 -12.77 20.31
C LYS A 246 1.24 -11.74 19.44
N TYR A 247 0.89 -11.65 18.14
CA TYR A 247 1.44 -10.62 17.25
C TYR A 247 1.17 -9.20 17.77
N LYS A 248 -0.05 -8.95 18.26
CA LYS A 248 -0.41 -7.64 18.80
C LYS A 248 0.44 -7.25 20.02
N ARG A 249 0.70 -8.17 20.93
CA ARG A 249 1.58 -7.96 22.09
C ARG A 249 3.01 -7.68 21.66
N GLU A 250 3.55 -8.51 20.75
CA GLU A 250 4.90 -8.35 20.23
C GLU A 250 5.10 -6.96 19.57
N ILE A 251 4.16 -6.55 18.69
CA ILE A 251 4.20 -5.23 18.04
C ILE A 251 4.17 -4.10 19.08
N LEU A 252 3.32 -4.20 20.10
CA LEU A 252 3.20 -3.18 21.14
C LEU A 252 4.49 -2.99 21.95
N GLU A 253 5.36 -3.99 22.06
CA GLU A 253 6.66 -3.88 22.72
C GLU A 253 7.62 -2.97 21.96
N TYR A 254 7.58 -2.99 20.62
CA TYR A 254 8.42 -2.15 19.77
C TYR A 254 7.89 -0.73 19.55
N LEU A 255 6.62 -0.47 19.85
CA LEU A 255 6.01 0.86 19.70
C LEU A 255 6.05 1.70 20.98
N LYS A 256 6.53 1.14 22.10
CA LYS A 256 6.78 1.87 23.37
C LYS A 256 8.04 2.72 23.24
#